data_085e585fe0f2cf5f9036083552d8f7b8
#
_entry.id   085e585fe0f2cf5f9036083552d8f7b8
#
_cell.length_a   1.000
_cell.length_b   1.000
_cell.length_c   1.000
_cell.angle_alpha   90.00
_cell.angle_beta   90.00
_cell.angle_gamma   90.00
#
_symmetry.space_group_name_H-M   'P 1'
#
loop_
_entity.id
_entity.type
_entity.pdbx_description
1 polymer ?
#
loop_
_entity_poly.entity_id
_entity_poly.type
_entity_poly.pdbx_seq_one_letter_code
_entity_poly.pdbx_strand_id
1 'polypeptide(L)'
;CKGVIAWNLNDGTIHRFRSHITIIATGGYGKVYYSATAAHTCTGDGNAMCLRAGLPLQDSEMIQFHPTGLYGIGCLISEAVRGEGGYLTNSKGERFMEKYAPSAKDLASRDVVSRSIAIEINEGRGIGEKKDHVHLHISHIDKKIIEARLPGISESVQTFVGRDVSKQPIPVVPT
;
A
#
# COMPACT_ATOMS: atom_id res chain seq x y z
N CYS A 1 -28.85 -16.20 5.96
CA CYS A 1 -29.06 -14.83 5.49
C CYS A 1 -30.29 -14.78 4.57
N LYS A 2 -31.11 -13.74 4.64
CA LYS A 2 -32.33 -13.58 3.87
C LYS A 2 -32.40 -12.24 3.12
N GLY A 3 -31.26 -11.63 2.93
CA GLY A 3 -31.13 -10.34 2.29
C GLY A 3 -30.36 -9.31 3.10
N VAL A 4 -30.59 -8.02 2.80
CA VAL A 4 -29.89 -6.91 3.44
C VAL A 4 -30.86 -5.83 3.89
N ILE A 5 -30.46 -5.07 4.89
CA ILE A 5 -31.07 -3.82 5.28
C ILE A 5 -30.13 -2.69 4.85
N ALA A 6 -30.66 -1.70 4.14
CA ALA A 6 -29.89 -0.57 3.65
C ALA A 6 -30.49 0.74 4.17
N TRP A 7 -29.64 1.66 4.52
CA TRP A 7 -29.99 3.02 4.87
C TRP A 7 -29.76 3.94 3.67
N ASN A 8 -30.81 4.62 3.21
CA ASN A 8 -30.68 5.62 2.17
C ASN A 8 -30.21 6.95 2.76
N LEU A 9 -28.99 7.34 2.41
CA LEU A 9 -28.38 8.57 2.95
C LEU A 9 -29.00 9.87 2.43
N ASN A 10 -29.76 9.82 1.32
CA ASN A 10 -30.37 11.03 0.74
C ASN A 10 -31.62 11.48 1.50
N ASP A 11 -32.40 10.54 2.00
CA ASP A 11 -33.70 10.83 2.64
C ASP A 11 -33.85 10.23 4.05
N GLY A 12 -32.84 9.49 4.51
CA GLY A 12 -32.82 8.86 5.84
C GLY A 12 -33.70 7.63 5.97
N THR A 13 -34.32 7.12 4.90
CA THR A 13 -35.20 5.96 4.95
C THR A 13 -34.41 4.64 5.07
N ILE A 14 -35.04 3.64 5.69
CA ILE A 14 -34.48 2.29 5.82
C ILE A 14 -35.23 1.34 4.90
N HIS A 15 -34.48 0.64 4.07
CA HIS A 15 -35.02 -0.30 3.09
C HIS A 15 -34.59 -1.73 3.42
N ARG A 16 -35.50 -2.68 3.27
CA ARG A 16 -35.24 -4.11 3.42
C ARG A 16 -35.35 -4.82 2.07
N PHE A 17 -34.23 -5.36 1.61
CA PHE A 17 -34.15 -6.15 0.38
C PHE A 17 -34.13 -7.63 0.74
N ARG A 18 -35.15 -8.38 0.34
CA ARG A 18 -35.20 -9.83 0.53
C ARG A 18 -34.49 -10.55 -0.62
N SER A 19 -33.71 -11.56 -0.32
CA SER A 19 -33.07 -12.43 -1.33
C SER A 19 -32.92 -13.87 -0.83
N HIS A 20 -32.92 -14.81 -1.76
CA HIS A 20 -32.64 -16.22 -1.47
C HIS A 20 -31.14 -16.44 -1.29
N ILE A 21 -30.29 -15.68 -1.99
CA ILE A 21 -28.82 -15.71 -1.94
C ILE A 21 -28.32 -14.30 -1.68
N THR A 22 -27.39 -14.17 -0.75
CA THR A 22 -26.69 -12.91 -0.46
C THR A 22 -25.20 -13.12 -0.58
N ILE A 23 -24.55 -12.34 -1.45
CA ILE A 23 -23.10 -12.35 -1.62
C ILE A 23 -22.52 -11.21 -0.78
N ILE A 24 -21.59 -11.56 0.12
CA ILE A 24 -20.81 -10.60 0.89
C ILE A 24 -19.51 -10.34 0.15
N ALA A 25 -19.37 -9.12 -0.38
CA ALA A 25 -18.22 -8.68 -1.17
C ALA A 25 -17.78 -7.27 -0.70
N THR A 26 -17.60 -7.12 0.61
CA THR A 26 -17.38 -5.83 1.29
C THR A 26 -15.91 -5.36 1.26
N GLY A 27 -15.06 -6.04 0.48
CA GLY A 27 -13.65 -5.71 0.35
C GLY A 27 -12.82 -6.09 1.58
N GLY A 28 -11.63 -5.53 1.66
CA GLY A 28 -10.65 -5.83 2.69
C GLY A 28 -10.89 -5.12 4.02
N TYR A 29 -9.99 -5.38 4.97
CA TYR A 29 -10.03 -4.81 6.32
C TYR A 29 -8.69 -4.17 6.73
N GLY A 30 -7.96 -3.61 5.76
CA GLY A 30 -6.63 -3.02 6.00
C GLY A 30 -6.61 -1.92 7.07
N LYS A 31 -7.73 -1.24 7.33
CA LYS A 31 -7.82 -0.19 8.36
C LYS A 31 -7.89 -0.70 9.80
N VAL A 32 -7.81 -2.00 10.04
CA VAL A 32 -7.53 -2.54 11.39
C VAL A 32 -6.07 -2.33 11.79
N TYR A 33 -5.18 -2.07 10.84
CA TYR A 33 -3.77 -1.76 11.07
C TYR A 33 -3.53 -0.25 11.14
N TYR A 34 -2.53 0.15 11.93
CA TYR A 34 -2.16 1.55 12.13
C TYR A 34 -1.75 2.24 10.82
N SER A 35 -0.91 1.59 10.02
CA SER A 35 -0.48 2.08 8.71
C SER A 35 -1.05 1.18 7.62
N ALA A 36 -1.87 1.74 6.75
CA ALA A 36 -2.48 0.99 5.65
C ALA A 36 -2.86 1.93 4.51
N THR A 37 -2.61 1.49 3.28
CA THR A 37 -3.01 2.18 2.04
C THR A 37 -4.49 2.01 1.73
N ALA A 38 -5.21 1.16 2.48
CA ALA A 38 -6.63 0.90 2.30
C ALA A 38 -7.50 2.14 2.59
N ALA A 39 -8.63 2.25 1.93
CA ALA A 39 -9.62 3.28 2.21
C ALA A 39 -10.13 3.19 3.66
N HIS A 40 -10.56 4.33 4.23
CA HIS A 40 -11.08 4.38 5.61
C HIS A 40 -12.30 3.50 5.85
N THR A 41 -13.03 3.14 4.81
CA THR A 41 -14.17 2.21 4.85
C THR A 41 -13.77 0.73 4.92
N CYS A 42 -12.49 0.40 4.78
CA CYS A 42 -12.00 -0.99 4.83
C CYS A 42 -11.79 -1.45 6.29
N THR A 43 -12.87 -1.55 7.04
CA THR A 43 -12.89 -1.80 8.49
C THR A 43 -13.22 -3.24 8.88
N GLY A 44 -13.55 -4.11 7.90
CA GLY A 44 -13.83 -5.53 8.14
C GLY A 44 -15.23 -5.84 8.63
N ASP A 45 -16.19 -4.93 8.45
CA ASP A 45 -17.56 -5.12 8.93
C ASP A 45 -18.23 -6.36 8.36
N GLY A 46 -18.00 -6.68 7.08
CA GLY A 46 -18.52 -7.90 6.44
C GLY A 46 -17.97 -9.17 7.09
N ASN A 47 -16.67 -9.22 7.34
CA ASN A 47 -16.02 -10.33 8.05
C ASN A 47 -16.57 -10.48 9.46
N ALA A 48 -16.73 -9.36 10.16
CA ALA A 48 -17.28 -9.33 11.52
C ALA A 48 -18.74 -9.81 11.56
N MET A 49 -19.56 -9.46 10.58
CA MET A 49 -20.93 -9.98 10.46
C MET A 49 -20.96 -11.51 10.26
N CYS A 50 -20.08 -12.04 9.42
CA CYS A 50 -19.94 -13.48 9.22
C CYS A 50 -19.54 -14.19 10.52
N LEU A 51 -18.53 -13.67 11.21
CA LEU A 51 -18.04 -14.23 12.47
C LEU A 51 -19.13 -14.22 13.55
N ARG A 52 -19.85 -13.11 13.71
CA ARG A 52 -20.97 -13.01 14.66
C ARG A 52 -22.13 -13.96 14.32
N ALA A 53 -22.29 -14.32 13.04
CA ALA A 53 -23.26 -15.31 12.60
C ALA A 53 -22.79 -16.77 12.80
N GLY A 54 -21.61 -16.98 13.39
CA GLY A 54 -21.05 -18.33 13.63
C GLY A 54 -20.39 -18.95 12.41
N LEU A 55 -20.12 -18.20 11.36
CA LEU A 55 -19.40 -18.68 10.19
C LEU A 55 -17.88 -18.61 10.42
N PRO A 56 -17.11 -19.62 9.97
CA PRO A 56 -15.65 -19.58 10.10
C PRO A 56 -15.05 -18.52 9.17
N LEU A 57 -13.98 -17.87 9.64
CA LEU A 57 -13.07 -17.09 8.80
C LEU A 57 -11.82 -17.92 8.53
N GLN A 58 -11.19 -17.67 7.38
CA GLN A 58 -9.97 -18.37 6.96
C GLN A 58 -8.92 -17.35 6.50
N ASP A 59 -7.66 -17.66 6.76
CA ASP A 59 -6.48 -16.91 6.29
C ASP A 59 -6.49 -15.42 6.67
N SER A 60 -7.07 -15.10 7.82
CA SER A 60 -7.23 -13.69 8.26
C SER A 60 -5.90 -12.98 8.52
N GLU A 61 -4.81 -13.72 8.74
CA GLU A 61 -3.45 -13.21 8.87
C GLU A 61 -2.76 -12.92 7.53
N MET A 62 -3.30 -13.39 6.42
CA MET A 62 -2.73 -13.23 5.08
C MET A 62 -3.00 -11.84 4.53
N ILE A 63 -2.24 -10.87 4.99
CA ILE A 63 -2.31 -9.49 4.54
C ILE A 63 -1.18 -9.19 3.56
N GLN A 64 -1.51 -8.60 2.41
CA GLN A 64 -0.52 -8.13 1.46
C GLN A 64 -0.10 -6.71 1.81
N PHE A 65 1.16 -6.52 2.18
CA PHE A 65 1.76 -5.20 2.31
C PHE A 65 2.12 -4.63 0.93
N HIS A 66 1.80 -3.35 0.71
CA HIS A 66 2.38 -2.65 -0.42
C HIS A 66 3.81 -2.20 -0.07
N PRO A 67 4.82 -2.51 -0.90
CA PRO A 67 6.23 -2.27 -0.53
C PRO A 67 6.59 -0.79 -0.44
N THR A 68 5.88 0.08 -1.18
CA THR A 68 6.21 1.49 -1.32
C THR A 68 5.06 2.40 -0.86
N GLY A 69 4.72 2.33 0.41
CA GLY A 69 3.93 3.37 1.08
C GLY A 69 4.81 4.58 1.39
N LEU A 70 4.28 5.79 1.22
CA LEU A 70 4.97 7.03 1.53
C LEU A 70 5.22 7.11 3.05
N TYR A 71 6.47 7.21 3.44
CA TYR A 71 6.88 7.17 4.85
C TYR A 71 6.19 8.25 5.68
N GLY A 72 5.66 7.88 6.83
CA GLY A 72 4.95 8.74 7.76
C GLY A 72 3.50 9.06 7.39
N ILE A 73 3.07 8.79 6.16
CA ILE A 73 1.74 9.13 5.63
C ILE A 73 0.93 7.88 5.28
N GLY A 74 1.59 6.83 4.77
CA GLY A 74 0.94 5.62 4.32
C GLY A 74 0.25 5.73 2.95
N CYS A 75 0.38 6.84 2.22
CA CYS A 75 -0.10 6.96 0.85
C CYS A 75 0.64 5.99 -0.07
N LEU A 76 -0.11 5.37 -0.99
CA LEU A 76 0.43 4.43 -1.96
C LEU A 76 1.30 5.15 -3.00
N ILE A 77 2.58 4.75 -3.11
CA ILE A 77 3.40 5.03 -4.28
C ILE A 77 3.27 3.84 -5.22
N SER A 78 2.57 4.05 -6.33
CA SER A 78 2.18 2.99 -7.28
C SER A 78 3.38 2.15 -7.73
N GLU A 79 3.13 0.87 -7.97
CA GLU A 79 4.08 -0.07 -8.56
C GLU A 79 4.58 0.39 -9.95
N ALA A 80 3.77 1.17 -10.66
CA ALA A 80 4.14 1.79 -11.93
C ALA A 80 5.45 2.59 -11.82
N VAL A 81 5.75 3.17 -10.66
CA VAL A 81 7.01 3.90 -10.42
C VAL A 81 8.23 3.00 -10.61
N ARG A 82 8.17 1.76 -10.10
CA ARG A 82 9.23 0.77 -10.30
C ARG A 82 9.20 0.21 -11.71
N GLY A 83 8.01 0.09 -12.31
CA GLY A 83 7.82 -0.30 -13.72
C GLY A 83 8.44 0.68 -14.71
N GLU A 84 8.44 1.98 -14.41
CA GLU A 84 9.09 3.02 -15.21
C GLU A 84 10.61 3.13 -14.96
N GLY A 85 11.17 2.24 -14.13
CA GLY A 85 12.60 2.18 -13.85
C GLY A 85 13.03 2.74 -12.49
N GLY A 86 12.09 3.02 -11.60
CA GLY A 86 12.39 3.38 -10.21
C GLY A 86 13.08 2.24 -9.46
N TYR A 87 14.05 2.57 -8.62
CA TYR A 87 14.81 1.59 -7.83
C TYR A 87 14.94 1.98 -6.36
N LEU A 88 15.12 0.98 -5.51
CA LEU A 88 15.23 1.12 -4.06
C LEU A 88 16.70 1.12 -3.59
N THR A 89 16.99 1.98 -2.59
CA THR A 89 18.29 1.96 -1.91
C THR A 89 18.14 2.01 -0.39
N ASN A 90 19.13 1.41 0.28
CA ASN A 90 19.31 1.51 1.73
C ASN A 90 20.16 2.73 2.13
N SER A 91 20.51 2.86 3.42
CA SER A 91 21.32 3.96 3.96
C SER A 91 22.77 4.01 3.44
N LYS A 92 23.25 2.91 2.87
CA LYS A 92 24.59 2.85 2.24
C LYS A 92 24.56 3.22 0.75
N GLY A 93 23.39 3.53 0.20
CA GLY A 93 23.20 3.78 -1.22
C GLY A 93 23.16 2.51 -2.08
N GLU A 94 23.11 1.33 -1.47
CA GLU A 94 23.10 0.04 -2.17
C GLU A 94 21.72 -0.25 -2.76
N ARG A 95 21.66 -0.69 -4.01
CA ARG A 95 20.45 -1.22 -4.65
C ARG A 95 20.22 -2.65 -4.16
N PHE A 96 19.72 -2.78 -2.95
CA PHE A 96 19.63 -4.05 -2.22
C PHE A 96 18.75 -5.11 -2.90
N MET A 97 17.81 -4.73 -3.76
CA MET A 97 16.99 -5.70 -4.49
C MET A 97 17.79 -6.60 -5.43
N GLU A 98 18.97 -6.18 -5.88
CA GLU A 98 19.88 -7.02 -6.67
C GLU A 98 20.40 -8.23 -5.88
N LYS A 99 20.51 -8.11 -4.55
CA LYS A 99 20.89 -9.20 -3.65
C LYS A 99 19.71 -10.18 -3.41
N TYR A 100 18.49 -9.65 -3.20
CA TYR A 100 17.34 -10.45 -2.80
C TYR A 100 16.60 -11.08 -3.97
N ALA A 101 16.60 -10.44 -5.12
CA ALA A 101 15.92 -10.88 -6.33
C ALA A 101 16.78 -10.57 -7.58
N PRO A 102 17.88 -11.28 -7.83
CA PRO A 102 18.86 -10.94 -8.87
C PRO A 102 18.27 -10.81 -10.28
N SER A 103 17.26 -11.60 -10.61
CA SER A 103 16.62 -11.61 -11.93
C SER A 103 15.58 -10.51 -12.10
N ALA A 104 14.67 -10.35 -11.14
CA ALA A 104 13.55 -9.40 -11.19
C ALA A 104 13.88 -8.04 -10.58
N LYS A 105 14.89 -7.99 -9.71
CA LYS A 105 15.32 -6.77 -8.98
C LYS A 105 14.13 -6.03 -8.36
N ASP A 106 14.01 -4.73 -8.60
CA ASP A 106 12.94 -3.88 -8.09
C ASP A 106 11.53 -4.23 -8.67
N LEU A 107 11.45 -5.08 -9.69
CA LEU A 107 10.21 -5.60 -10.26
C LEU A 107 9.80 -6.96 -9.68
N ALA A 108 10.44 -7.44 -8.64
CA ALA A 108 10.02 -8.63 -7.90
C ALA A 108 8.61 -8.44 -7.31
N SER A 109 7.94 -9.55 -6.97
CA SER A 109 6.60 -9.52 -6.38
C SER A 109 6.56 -8.69 -5.10
N ARG A 110 5.39 -8.12 -4.79
CA ARG A 110 5.20 -7.18 -3.66
C ARG A 110 5.68 -7.75 -2.33
N ASP A 111 5.43 -9.02 -2.09
CA ASP A 111 5.84 -9.71 -0.86
C ASP A 111 7.36 -9.85 -0.75
N VAL A 112 8.03 -10.15 -1.85
CA VAL A 112 9.51 -10.22 -1.90
C VAL A 112 10.12 -8.85 -1.63
N VAL A 113 9.63 -7.80 -2.30
CA VAL A 113 10.13 -6.43 -2.09
C VAL A 113 9.86 -5.96 -0.66
N SER A 114 8.65 -6.19 -0.13
CA SER A 114 8.29 -5.78 1.24
C SER A 114 9.17 -6.48 2.29
N ARG A 115 9.40 -7.80 2.16
CA ARG A 115 10.30 -8.54 3.06
C ARG A 115 11.74 -8.07 2.95
N SER A 116 12.21 -7.79 1.74
CA SER A 116 13.57 -7.27 1.54
C SER A 116 13.78 -5.93 2.22
N ILE A 117 12.81 -5.01 2.11
CA ILE A 117 12.83 -3.72 2.82
C ILE A 117 12.84 -3.95 4.33
N ALA A 118 11.98 -4.84 4.83
CA ALA A 118 11.92 -5.15 6.26
C ALA A 118 13.25 -5.72 6.78
N ILE A 119 13.93 -6.57 6.02
CA ILE A 119 15.25 -7.09 6.36
C ILE A 119 16.27 -5.95 6.42
N GLU A 120 16.33 -5.07 5.42
CA GLU A 120 17.24 -3.93 5.41
C GLU A 120 17.04 -3.02 6.63
N ILE A 121 15.78 -2.74 6.99
CA ILE A 121 15.45 -1.94 8.18
C ILE A 121 15.86 -2.66 9.46
N ASN A 122 15.50 -3.93 9.63
CA ASN A 122 15.77 -4.70 10.85
C ASN A 122 17.28 -4.92 11.08
N GLU A 123 18.06 -5.01 10.02
CA GLU A 123 19.52 -5.11 10.09
C GLU A 123 20.22 -3.74 10.24
N GLY A 124 19.46 -2.66 10.46
CA GLY A 124 19.96 -1.32 10.73
C GLY A 124 20.46 -0.55 9.50
N ARG A 125 20.14 -1.01 8.29
CA ARG A 125 20.45 -0.33 7.02
C ARG A 125 19.32 0.55 6.52
N GLY A 126 18.31 0.79 7.32
CA GLY A 126 17.29 1.79 7.04
C GLY A 126 17.84 3.22 7.05
N ILE A 127 17.07 4.16 6.52
CA ILE A 127 17.41 5.57 6.34
C ILE A 127 16.76 6.41 7.44
N GLY A 128 17.32 7.58 7.72
CA GLY A 128 16.85 8.52 8.75
C GLY A 128 17.38 8.18 10.15
N GLU A 129 17.04 9.01 11.13
CA GLU A 129 17.47 8.82 12.53
C GLU A 129 16.96 7.52 13.13
N LYS A 130 15.72 7.15 12.79
CA LYS A 130 15.07 5.91 13.25
C LYS A 130 15.46 4.67 12.46
N LYS A 131 16.14 4.83 11.31
CA LYS A 131 16.51 3.75 10.39
C LYS A 131 15.32 2.86 9.98
N ASP A 132 14.16 3.43 9.76
CA ASP A 132 12.86 2.75 9.65
C ASP A 132 12.21 2.86 8.25
N HIS A 133 12.94 3.39 7.27
CA HIS A 133 12.47 3.49 5.88
C HIS A 133 13.63 3.32 4.89
N VAL A 134 13.30 3.24 3.61
CA VAL A 134 14.25 3.18 2.49
C VAL A 134 13.94 4.28 1.48
N HIS A 135 14.81 4.50 0.50
CA HIS A 135 14.59 5.46 -0.56
C HIS A 135 14.19 4.81 -1.88
N LEU A 136 13.19 5.36 -2.54
CA LEU A 136 12.79 5.05 -3.90
C LEU A 136 13.27 6.19 -4.81
N HIS A 137 14.07 5.87 -5.82
CA HIS A 137 14.69 6.83 -6.74
C HIS A 137 14.01 6.81 -8.09
N ILE A 138 13.64 7.99 -8.61
CA ILE A 138 13.13 8.22 -9.98
C ILE A 138 13.76 9.45 -10.63
N SER A 139 14.67 10.14 -9.96
CA SER A 139 15.31 11.37 -10.46
C SER A 139 16.14 11.20 -11.73
N HIS A 140 16.49 9.96 -12.10
CA HIS A 140 17.17 9.60 -13.33
C HIS A 140 16.23 9.46 -14.54
N ILE A 141 14.91 9.43 -14.29
CA ILE A 141 13.88 9.34 -15.33
C ILE A 141 13.60 10.75 -15.87
N ASP A 142 13.45 10.87 -17.19
CA ASP A 142 13.14 12.15 -17.81
C ASP A 142 11.87 12.75 -17.20
N LYS A 143 11.96 14.04 -16.84
CA LYS A 143 10.86 14.77 -16.21
C LYS A 143 9.56 14.69 -17.02
N LYS A 144 9.64 14.73 -18.36
CA LYS A 144 8.47 14.59 -19.23
C LYS A 144 7.80 13.23 -19.11
N ILE A 145 8.58 12.16 -18.87
CA ILE A 145 8.04 10.82 -18.62
C ILE A 145 7.36 10.78 -17.26
N ILE A 146 7.98 11.35 -16.22
CA ILE A 146 7.38 11.44 -14.88
C ILE A 146 6.04 12.18 -14.95
N GLU A 147 6.00 13.34 -15.59
CA GLU A 147 4.79 14.16 -15.72
C GLU A 147 3.69 13.47 -16.53
N ALA A 148 4.04 12.75 -17.59
CA ALA A 148 3.08 12.08 -18.47
C ALA A 148 2.55 10.76 -17.89
N ARG A 149 3.41 9.95 -17.23
CA ARG A 149 3.07 8.60 -16.79
C ARG A 149 2.83 8.47 -15.28
N LEU A 150 3.37 9.39 -14.48
CA LEU A 150 3.31 9.38 -13.01
C LEU A 150 2.83 10.72 -12.41
N PRO A 151 1.85 11.44 -13.02
CA PRO A 151 1.50 12.80 -12.59
C PRO A 151 1.05 12.85 -11.12
N GLY A 152 0.22 11.92 -10.68
CA GLY A 152 -0.29 11.85 -9.31
C GLY A 152 0.80 11.55 -8.26
N ILE A 153 1.89 10.89 -8.64
CA ILE A 153 3.01 10.59 -7.74
C ILE A 153 3.78 11.86 -7.42
N SER A 154 4.12 12.65 -8.45
CA SER A 154 4.85 13.91 -8.27
C SER A 154 4.07 14.86 -7.37
N GLU A 155 2.78 15.02 -7.63
CA GLU A 155 1.88 15.87 -6.83
C GLU A 155 1.76 15.38 -5.38
N SER A 156 1.54 14.08 -5.18
CA SER A 156 1.41 13.49 -3.84
C SER A 156 2.69 13.67 -3.01
N VAL A 157 3.85 13.37 -3.60
CA VAL A 157 5.14 13.50 -2.89
C VAL A 157 5.44 14.97 -2.56
N GLN A 158 5.16 15.89 -3.49
CA GLN A 158 5.33 17.31 -3.25
C GLN A 158 4.40 17.82 -2.14
N THR A 159 3.14 17.41 -2.17
CA THR A 159 2.12 17.87 -1.20
C THR A 159 2.38 17.32 0.21
N PHE A 160 2.70 16.04 0.34
CA PHE A 160 2.78 15.40 1.65
C PHE A 160 4.17 15.39 2.28
N VAL A 161 5.23 15.44 1.47
CA VAL A 161 6.62 15.34 1.95
C VAL A 161 7.45 16.59 1.57
N GLY A 162 6.94 17.45 0.69
CA GLY A 162 7.64 18.66 0.24
C GLY A 162 8.86 18.38 -0.64
N ARG A 163 8.92 17.21 -1.30
CA ARG A 163 10.07 16.79 -2.12
C ARG A 163 9.74 16.84 -3.61
N ASP A 164 10.69 17.37 -4.38
CA ASP A 164 10.69 17.28 -5.84
C ASP A 164 11.29 15.94 -6.27
N VAL A 165 10.45 15.04 -6.76
CA VAL A 165 10.84 13.68 -7.16
C VAL A 165 11.87 13.63 -8.29
N SER A 166 12.01 14.70 -9.06
CA SER A 166 13.02 14.83 -10.11
C SER A 166 14.43 15.12 -9.54
N LYS A 167 14.54 15.48 -8.26
CA LYS A 167 15.79 15.86 -7.62
C LYS A 167 16.11 15.06 -6.37
N GLN A 168 15.08 14.57 -5.69
CA GLN A 168 15.21 13.94 -4.38
C GLN A 168 14.51 12.58 -4.36
N PRO A 169 15.07 11.59 -3.64
CA PRO A 169 14.43 10.30 -3.48
C PRO A 169 13.17 10.40 -2.62
N ILE A 170 12.26 9.49 -2.86
CA ILE A 170 11.00 9.35 -2.13
C ILE A 170 11.24 8.42 -0.94
N PRO A 171 10.98 8.85 0.31
CA PRO A 171 11.06 7.96 1.46
C PRO A 171 9.88 7.01 1.46
N VAL A 172 10.13 5.69 1.52
CA VAL A 172 9.09 4.66 1.44
C VAL A 172 9.30 3.57 2.48
N VAL A 173 8.20 2.94 2.90
CA VAL A 173 8.17 1.82 3.83
C VAL A 173 7.02 0.89 3.45
N PRO A 174 7.10 -0.43 3.70
CA PRO A 174 5.98 -1.33 3.52
C PRO A 174 4.78 -0.92 4.38
N THR A 175 3.61 -0.90 3.75
CA THR A 175 2.37 -0.40 4.38
C THR A 175 1.18 -1.28 4.02
#